data_ac1aa167d15e14754a3fc4a4804e9c3b
#
_entry.id   ac1aa167d15e14754a3fc4a4804e9c3b
#
_cell.length_a   1.000
_cell.length_b   1.000
_cell.length_c   1.000
_cell.angle_alpha   90.00
_cell.angle_beta   90.00
_cell.angle_gamma   90.00
#
_symmetry.space_group_name_H-M   'P 1'
#
loop_
_entity.id
_entity.type
_entity.pdbx_description
1 polymer ?
#
loop_
_entity_poly.entity_id
_entity_poly.type
_entity_poly.pdbx_seq_one_letter_code
_entity_poly.pdbx_strand_id
1 'polypeptide(L)'
;MYKLMIADDEPLIRRGIKQLIDLSSLQIGEIHEASTGEEALKVFEEFKPEIVLMDINMPKIDGLSVAKKIKSISPDTKIAIITGYNYFDYAQTAIKIGVEDYILKPISKSDVSEIIVKLVSSLQKERKDKEIEKVLEKITTVDTQDNIAKNNYKELIQNIIEESYTDSQFTLSVLSEKLDLSSGYISIMFKKNFGIPFQDYLLQKRMEKAKLLLLTTELKNYEIAEQVGFEDVNYFITKFKKYYQITPKQYRETVLKNENEQ
;
A
#
# COMPACT_ATOMS: atom_id res chain seq x y z
N MET A 1 -22.02 6.03 6.45
CA MET A 1 -21.94 6.75 5.17
C MET A 1 -20.75 7.68 5.24
N TYR A 2 -20.08 7.93 4.11
CA TYR A 2 -18.88 8.77 4.02
C TYR A 2 -19.24 10.18 3.57
N LYS A 3 -18.40 11.15 3.94
CA LYS A 3 -18.48 12.53 3.45
C LYS A 3 -17.53 12.69 2.27
N LEU A 4 -18.02 13.28 1.20
CA LEU A 4 -17.26 13.56 -0.02
C LEU A 4 -17.07 15.07 -0.16
N MET A 5 -15.85 15.52 -0.44
CA MET A 5 -15.60 16.86 -0.89
C MET A 5 -15.27 16.87 -2.39
N ILE A 6 -15.85 17.80 -3.14
CA ILE A 6 -15.55 18.07 -4.54
C ILE A 6 -14.97 19.47 -4.62
N ALA A 7 -13.69 19.58 -4.94
CA ALA A 7 -12.98 20.85 -5.08
C ALA A 7 -12.56 21.06 -6.54
N ASP A 8 -13.17 22.01 -7.20
CA ASP A 8 -12.95 22.35 -8.62
C ASP A 8 -13.42 23.80 -8.83
N ASP A 9 -12.70 24.63 -9.57
CA ASP A 9 -13.09 26.03 -9.80
C ASP A 9 -14.25 26.16 -10.79
N GLU A 10 -14.50 25.14 -11.61
CA GLU A 10 -15.56 25.10 -12.59
C GLU A 10 -16.92 24.65 -11.98
N PRO A 11 -17.95 25.51 -11.82
CA PRO A 11 -19.22 25.13 -11.23
C PRO A 11 -19.96 24.04 -11.99
N LEU A 12 -19.76 23.97 -13.33
CA LEU A 12 -20.38 22.96 -14.17
C LEU A 12 -19.82 21.56 -13.90
N ILE A 13 -18.50 21.46 -13.63
CA ILE A 13 -17.85 20.21 -13.29
C ILE A 13 -18.36 19.71 -11.94
N ARG A 14 -18.39 20.56 -10.90
CA ARG A 14 -18.92 20.17 -9.59
C ARG A 14 -20.36 19.68 -9.66
N ARG A 15 -21.22 20.41 -10.38
CA ARG A 15 -22.63 19.99 -10.61
C ARG A 15 -22.72 18.68 -11.38
N GLY A 16 -21.91 18.54 -12.44
CA GLY A 16 -21.86 17.32 -13.24
C GLY A 16 -21.48 16.11 -12.39
N ILE A 17 -20.41 16.20 -11.62
CA ILE A 17 -19.96 15.13 -10.73
C ILE A 17 -21.07 14.76 -9.72
N LYS A 18 -21.72 15.75 -9.06
CA LYS A 18 -22.83 15.50 -8.14
C LYS A 18 -24.01 14.77 -8.78
N GLN A 19 -24.34 15.09 -10.03
CA GLN A 19 -25.43 14.41 -10.76
C GLN A 19 -25.06 13.00 -11.20
N LEU A 20 -23.79 12.70 -11.38
CA LEU A 20 -23.29 11.38 -11.77
C LEU A 20 -23.22 10.40 -10.60
N ILE A 21 -23.14 10.91 -9.36
CA ILE A 21 -22.98 10.10 -8.15
C ILE A 21 -24.33 9.55 -7.69
N ASP A 22 -24.44 8.23 -7.62
CA ASP A 22 -25.52 7.58 -6.88
C ASP A 22 -25.10 7.46 -5.41
N LEU A 23 -25.59 8.40 -4.60
CA LEU A 23 -25.21 8.54 -3.19
C LEU A 23 -25.45 7.26 -2.38
N SER A 24 -26.54 6.57 -2.65
CA SER A 24 -26.96 5.40 -1.89
C SER A 24 -26.09 4.18 -2.22
N SER A 25 -25.88 3.92 -3.50
CA SER A 25 -25.05 2.79 -3.96
C SER A 25 -23.58 2.95 -3.60
N LEU A 26 -23.08 4.19 -3.56
CA LEU A 26 -21.68 4.52 -3.28
C LEU A 26 -21.40 4.82 -1.79
N GLN A 27 -22.41 4.66 -0.91
CA GLN A 27 -22.29 4.88 0.54
C GLN A 27 -21.87 6.33 0.92
N ILE A 28 -22.15 7.29 0.06
CA ILE A 28 -21.92 8.72 0.32
C ILE A 28 -23.15 9.30 1.03
N GLY A 29 -22.94 9.95 2.18
CA GLY A 29 -24.00 10.58 2.97
C GLY A 29 -24.12 12.07 2.73
N GLU A 30 -22.99 12.74 2.54
CA GLU A 30 -22.92 14.19 2.38
C GLU A 30 -21.90 14.55 1.30
N ILE A 31 -22.21 15.61 0.53
CA ILE A 31 -21.28 16.19 -0.45
C ILE A 31 -21.07 17.66 -0.10
N HIS A 32 -19.80 18.03 0.07
CA HIS A 32 -19.35 19.39 0.25
C HIS A 32 -18.60 19.87 -0.98
N GLU A 33 -18.73 21.15 -1.31
CA GLU A 33 -18.09 21.75 -2.48
C GLU A 33 -17.08 22.84 -2.08
N ALA A 34 -16.05 22.98 -2.89
CA ALA A 34 -15.11 24.10 -2.81
C ALA A 34 -14.74 24.56 -4.21
N SER A 35 -14.60 25.85 -4.40
CA SER A 35 -14.28 26.50 -5.68
C SER A 35 -12.85 27.05 -5.75
N THR A 36 -12.14 27.04 -4.63
CA THR A 36 -10.73 27.49 -4.52
C THR A 36 -9.98 26.62 -3.53
N GLY A 37 -8.65 26.61 -3.63
CA GLY A 37 -7.83 25.86 -2.68
C GLY A 37 -7.96 26.33 -1.22
N GLU A 38 -8.17 27.64 -0.99
CA GLU A 38 -8.43 28.15 0.36
C GLU A 38 -9.77 27.67 0.92
N GLU A 39 -10.81 27.68 0.08
CA GLU A 39 -12.14 27.18 0.46
C GLU A 39 -12.07 25.68 0.74
N ALA A 40 -11.35 24.91 -0.09
CA ALA A 40 -11.16 23.49 0.11
C ALA A 40 -10.52 23.17 1.47
N LEU A 41 -9.53 23.93 1.91
CA LEU A 41 -8.95 23.75 3.24
C LEU A 41 -9.93 24.09 4.36
N LYS A 42 -10.73 25.15 4.24
CA LYS A 42 -11.77 25.50 5.23
C LYS A 42 -12.86 24.42 5.32
N VAL A 43 -13.37 23.99 4.17
CA VAL A 43 -14.35 22.90 4.09
C VAL A 43 -13.77 21.62 4.70
N PHE A 44 -12.50 21.31 4.43
CA PHE A 44 -11.86 20.15 5.03
C PHE A 44 -11.75 20.25 6.56
N GLU A 45 -11.36 21.39 7.10
CA GLU A 45 -11.25 21.61 8.55
C GLU A 45 -12.60 21.51 9.27
N GLU A 46 -13.68 22.05 8.64
CA GLU A 46 -15.02 22.08 9.21
C GLU A 46 -15.73 20.73 9.14
N PHE A 47 -15.74 20.09 7.98
CA PHE A 47 -16.55 18.89 7.73
C PHE A 47 -15.78 17.58 7.80
N LYS A 48 -14.44 17.63 7.71
CA LYS A 48 -13.53 16.47 7.74
C LYS A 48 -13.98 15.34 6.81
N PRO A 49 -14.10 15.60 5.51
CA PRO A 49 -14.51 14.59 4.54
C PRO A 49 -13.47 13.47 4.46
N GLU A 50 -13.96 12.24 4.38
CA GLU A 50 -13.10 11.06 4.25
C GLU A 50 -12.63 10.84 2.81
N ILE A 51 -13.35 11.40 1.83
CA ILE A 51 -13.05 11.30 0.39
C ILE A 51 -13.00 12.69 -0.21
N VAL A 52 -12.00 12.93 -1.05
CA VAL A 52 -11.81 14.21 -1.74
C VAL A 52 -11.57 13.95 -3.23
N LEU A 53 -12.38 14.58 -4.07
CA LEU A 53 -12.11 14.75 -5.50
C LEU A 53 -11.58 16.16 -5.70
N MET A 54 -10.34 16.31 -6.20
CA MET A 54 -9.60 17.56 -6.20
C MET A 54 -9.11 17.91 -7.60
N ASP A 55 -9.54 19.04 -8.13
CA ASP A 55 -8.89 19.61 -9.32
C ASP A 55 -7.53 20.22 -8.97
N ILE A 56 -6.59 20.17 -9.91
CA ILE A 56 -5.26 20.77 -9.73
C ILE A 56 -5.33 22.28 -9.88
N ASN A 57 -6.02 22.76 -10.92
CA ASN A 57 -5.94 24.17 -11.33
C ASN A 57 -7.01 25.03 -10.63
N MET A 58 -6.86 25.18 -9.34
CA MET A 58 -7.74 26.08 -8.58
C MET A 58 -7.07 27.42 -8.28
N PRO A 59 -7.86 28.53 -8.20
CA PRO A 59 -7.35 29.84 -7.81
C PRO A 59 -6.75 29.84 -6.40
N LYS A 60 -5.76 30.71 -6.18
CA LYS A 60 -5.07 30.99 -4.92
C LYS A 60 -4.12 29.90 -4.45
N ILE A 61 -4.58 28.69 -4.27
CA ILE A 61 -3.79 27.52 -3.89
C ILE A 61 -4.14 26.38 -4.83
N ASP A 62 -3.16 25.80 -5.49
CA ASP A 62 -3.34 24.65 -6.38
C ASP A 62 -3.75 23.39 -5.62
N GLY A 63 -4.45 22.46 -6.31
CA GLY A 63 -4.98 21.26 -5.68
C GLY A 63 -3.93 20.31 -5.14
N LEU A 64 -2.73 20.23 -5.72
CA LEU A 64 -1.66 19.38 -5.20
C LEU A 64 -1.13 19.91 -3.87
N SER A 65 -0.99 21.23 -3.74
CA SER A 65 -0.62 21.90 -2.48
C SER A 65 -1.67 21.67 -1.40
N VAL A 66 -2.97 21.76 -1.76
CA VAL A 66 -4.09 21.44 -0.87
C VAL A 66 -4.04 19.96 -0.45
N ALA A 67 -3.91 19.03 -1.41
CA ALA A 67 -3.83 17.59 -1.14
C ALA A 67 -2.68 17.26 -0.19
N LYS A 68 -1.50 17.84 -0.41
CA LYS A 68 -0.33 17.69 0.47
C LYS A 68 -0.64 18.14 1.90
N LYS A 69 -1.31 19.28 2.07
CA LYS A 69 -1.68 19.81 3.38
C LYS A 69 -2.72 18.91 4.06
N ILE A 70 -3.74 18.45 3.32
CA ILE A 70 -4.75 17.51 3.83
C ILE A 70 -4.07 16.22 4.30
N LYS A 71 -3.20 15.62 3.49
CA LYS A 71 -2.47 14.39 3.85
C LYS A 71 -1.57 14.56 5.08
N SER A 72 -1.01 15.75 5.30
CA SER A 72 -0.22 16.01 6.51
C SER A 72 -1.07 16.11 7.79
N ILE A 73 -2.33 16.55 7.67
CA ILE A 73 -3.27 16.69 8.80
C ILE A 73 -4.03 15.37 9.03
N SER A 74 -4.47 14.74 7.94
CA SER A 74 -5.27 13.52 7.94
C SER A 74 -4.76 12.53 6.89
N PRO A 75 -3.76 11.70 7.22
CA PRO A 75 -3.18 10.73 6.28
C PRO A 75 -4.20 9.70 5.75
N ASP A 76 -5.24 9.43 6.53
CA ASP A 76 -6.29 8.47 6.20
C ASP A 76 -7.30 8.98 5.16
N THR A 77 -7.36 10.30 4.92
CA THR A 77 -8.27 10.89 3.90
C THR A 77 -7.88 10.40 2.51
N LYS A 78 -8.85 9.87 1.78
CA LYS A 78 -8.65 9.37 0.41
C LYS A 78 -8.84 10.51 -0.58
N ILE A 79 -7.81 10.77 -1.38
CA ILE A 79 -7.81 11.88 -2.33
C ILE A 79 -7.62 11.32 -3.74
N ALA A 80 -8.50 11.71 -4.65
CA ALA A 80 -8.29 11.52 -6.08
C ALA A 80 -8.16 12.88 -6.78
N ILE A 81 -7.17 12.98 -7.64
CA ILE A 81 -6.93 14.18 -8.45
C ILE A 81 -7.74 14.08 -9.74
N ILE A 82 -8.41 15.17 -10.09
CA ILE A 82 -9.15 15.33 -11.36
C ILE A 82 -8.54 16.51 -12.10
N THR A 83 -8.12 16.34 -13.37
CA THR A 83 -7.46 17.43 -14.10
C THR A 83 -7.65 17.32 -15.62
N GLY A 84 -7.66 18.46 -16.30
CA GLY A 84 -7.67 18.54 -17.76
C GLY A 84 -6.29 18.40 -18.41
N TYR A 85 -5.22 18.31 -17.63
CA TYR A 85 -3.85 18.31 -18.14
C TYR A 85 -3.15 17.00 -17.88
N ASN A 86 -2.61 16.44 -18.95
CA ASN A 86 -1.81 15.21 -18.92
C ASN A 86 -0.30 15.54 -18.75
N TYR A 87 0.05 16.28 -17.69
CA TYR A 87 1.45 16.51 -17.37
C TYR A 87 1.99 15.40 -16.48
N PHE A 88 2.99 14.71 -16.95
CA PHE A 88 3.72 13.65 -16.24
C PHE A 88 4.20 14.11 -14.85
N ASP A 89 4.63 15.37 -14.73
CA ASP A 89 5.12 15.95 -13.49
C ASP A 89 4.04 16.05 -12.39
N TYR A 90 2.78 16.32 -12.78
CA TYR A 90 1.67 16.35 -11.83
C TYR A 90 1.33 14.97 -11.29
N ALA A 91 1.32 13.96 -12.17
CA ALA A 91 1.10 12.58 -11.76
C ALA A 91 2.22 12.09 -10.83
N GLN A 92 3.48 12.41 -11.14
CA GLN A 92 4.61 12.07 -10.28
C GLN A 92 4.53 12.75 -8.90
N THR A 93 4.11 14.01 -8.87
CA THR A 93 3.92 14.76 -7.62
C THR A 93 2.76 14.20 -6.81
N ALA A 94 1.64 13.87 -7.44
CA ALA A 94 0.48 13.26 -6.82
C ALA A 94 0.84 11.92 -6.13
N ILE A 95 1.63 11.08 -6.80
CA ILE A 95 2.15 9.81 -6.23
C ILE A 95 3.02 10.08 -4.97
N LYS A 96 3.90 11.09 -5.02
CA LYS A 96 4.76 11.45 -3.87
C LYS A 96 3.96 11.98 -2.68
N ILE A 97 2.84 12.65 -2.92
CA ILE A 97 1.91 13.12 -1.88
C ILE A 97 1.14 11.97 -1.26
N GLY A 98 0.99 10.85 -1.99
CA GLY A 98 0.21 9.70 -1.56
C GLY A 98 -1.28 9.84 -1.86
N VAL A 99 -1.65 10.49 -2.98
CA VAL A 99 -3.03 10.44 -3.48
C VAL A 99 -3.34 9.06 -4.04
N GLU A 100 -4.58 8.64 -3.93
CA GLU A 100 -5.00 7.27 -4.27
C GLU A 100 -5.22 7.07 -5.76
N ASP A 101 -5.59 8.15 -6.49
CA ASP A 101 -5.85 8.04 -7.92
C ASP A 101 -5.78 9.38 -8.65
N TYR A 102 -5.83 9.28 -9.99
CA TYR A 102 -5.69 10.42 -10.90
C TYR A 102 -6.61 10.23 -12.12
N ILE A 103 -7.53 11.17 -12.39
CA ILE A 103 -8.50 11.13 -13.49
C ILE A 103 -8.25 12.29 -14.43
N LEU A 104 -8.32 12.01 -15.73
CA LEU A 104 -8.27 13.04 -16.79
C LEU A 104 -9.67 13.51 -17.17
N LYS A 105 -9.87 14.83 -17.27
CA LYS A 105 -11.05 15.43 -17.91
C LYS A 105 -10.98 15.21 -19.44
N PRO A 106 -12.09 14.91 -20.14
CA PRO A 106 -13.47 14.94 -19.66
C PRO A 106 -13.86 13.70 -18.86
N ILE A 107 -14.56 13.89 -17.76
CA ILE A 107 -14.92 12.84 -16.80
C ILE A 107 -16.25 12.19 -17.22
N SER A 108 -16.27 10.88 -17.32
CA SER A 108 -17.50 10.10 -17.53
C SER A 108 -18.16 9.67 -16.21
N LYS A 109 -19.41 9.19 -16.28
CA LYS A 109 -20.09 8.61 -15.13
C LYS A 109 -19.36 7.37 -14.59
N SER A 110 -18.84 6.53 -15.49
CA SER A 110 -18.05 5.35 -15.10
C SER A 110 -16.80 5.74 -14.30
N ASP A 111 -16.04 6.74 -14.76
CA ASP A 111 -14.80 7.16 -14.10
C ASP A 111 -15.08 7.63 -12.67
N VAL A 112 -16.11 8.47 -12.47
CA VAL A 112 -16.50 8.94 -11.12
C VAL A 112 -16.93 7.79 -10.24
N SER A 113 -17.76 6.88 -10.76
CA SER A 113 -18.27 5.75 -9.98
C SER A 113 -17.15 4.79 -9.59
N GLU A 114 -16.28 4.41 -10.53
CA GLU A 114 -15.17 3.49 -10.30
C GLU A 114 -14.19 4.04 -9.25
N ILE A 115 -13.85 5.33 -9.34
CA ILE A 115 -12.93 5.92 -8.39
C ILE A 115 -13.53 6.00 -6.98
N ILE A 116 -14.79 6.41 -6.85
CA ILE A 116 -15.43 6.47 -5.54
C ILE A 116 -15.55 5.06 -4.94
N VAL A 117 -15.92 4.05 -5.72
CA VAL A 117 -15.94 2.64 -5.28
C VAL A 117 -14.57 2.21 -4.77
N LYS A 118 -13.50 2.55 -5.50
CA LYS A 118 -12.12 2.24 -5.10
C LYS A 118 -11.74 2.91 -3.78
N LEU A 119 -12.04 4.21 -3.64
CA LEU A 119 -11.73 4.97 -2.42
C LEU A 119 -12.53 4.47 -1.21
N VAL A 120 -13.82 4.18 -1.39
CA VAL A 120 -14.69 3.60 -0.35
C VAL A 120 -14.19 2.22 0.08
N SER A 121 -13.81 1.36 -0.88
CA SER A 121 -13.28 0.04 -0.58
C SER A 121 -11.98 0.11 0.22
N SER A 122 -11.11 1.06 -0.10
CA SER A 122 -9.87 1.32 0.65
C SER A 122 -10.18 1.74 2.09
N LEU A 123 -11.11 2.67 2.29
CA LEU A 123 -11.55 3.11 3.63
C LEU A 123 -12.18 1.97 4.45
N GLN A 124 -13.00 1.14 3.80
CA GLN A 124 -13.61 -0.02 4.47
C GLN A 124 -12.56 -1.04 4.93
N LYS A 125 -11.57 -1.30 4.08
CA LYS A 125 -10.45 -2.20 4.43
C LYS A 125 -9.68 -1.65 5.64
N GLU A 126 -9.31 -0.38 5.60
CA GLU A 126 -8.59 0.24 6.73
C GLU A 126 -9.41 0.29 8.02
N ARG A 127 -10.74 0.53 7.93
CA ARG A 127 -11.63 0.48 9.12
C ARG A 127 -11.69 -0.93 9.70
N LYS A 128 -11.83 -1.97 8.87
CA LYS A 128 -11.80 -3.36 9.33
C LYS A 128 -10.48 -3.70 9.99
N ASP A 129 -9.36 -3.28 9.39
CA ASP A 129 -8.04 -3.52 9.95
C ASP A 129 -7.87 -2.83 11.33
N LYS A 130 -8.33 -1.58 11.46
CA LYS A 130 -8.34 -0.85 12.74
C LYS A 130 -9.30 -1.44 13.79
N GLU A 131 -10.46 -1.96 13.38
CA GLU A 131 -11.40 -2.65 14.28
C GLU A 131 -10.79 -3.96 14.80
N ILE A 132 -10.17 -4.74 13.92
CA ILE A 132 -9.43 -5.94 14.29
C ILE A 132 -8.30 -5.59 15.26
N GLU A 133 -7.55 -4.53 15.01
CA GLU A 133 -6.47 -4.05 15.88
C GLU A 133 -6.99 -3.67 17.27
N LYS A 134 -8.11 -2.94 17.35
CA LYS A 134 -8.76 -2.58 18.64
C LYS A 134 -9.30 -3.80 19.40
N VAL A 135 -9.86 -4.79 18.70
CA VAL A 135 -10.32 -6.04 19.32
C VAL A 135 -9.11 -6.80 19.87
N LEU A 136 -8.01 -6.84 19.13
CA LEU A 136 -6.76 -7.46 19.55
C LEU A 136 -6.13 -6.75 20.76
N GLU A 137 -6.16 -5.41 20.78
CA GLU A 137 -5.71 -4.65 21.96
C GLU A 137 -6.53 -4.98 23.20
N LYS A 138 -7.85 -5.08 23.08
CA LYS A 138 -8.74 -5.45 24.20
C LYS A 138 -8.49 -6.87 24.70
N ILE A 139 -8.24 -7.82 23.80
CA ILE A 139 -7.90 -9.20 24.18
C ILE A 139 -6.52 -9.25 24.84
N THR A 140 -5.57 -8.39 24.43
CA THR A 140 -4.21 -8.35 25.00
C THR A 140 -4.09 -7.59 26.32
N THR A 141 -5.11 -6.82 26.73
CA THR A 141 -5.11 -6.13 28.05
C THR A 141 -5.69 -6.97 29.19
N VAL A 142 -6.26 -8.14 28.89
CA VAL A 142 -6.93 -8.97 29.92
C VAL A 142 -6.01 -10.01 30.57
N ASP A 143 -4.82 -10.35 30.00
CA ASP A 143 -3.98 -11.39 30.57
C ASP A 143 -2.49 -11.04 30.67
N THR A 144 -2.04 -10.87 31.92
CA THR A 144 -0.61 -10.80 32.30
C THR A 144 0.12 -12.15 32.13
N GLN A 145 -0.55 -13.20 31.70
CA GLN A 145 0.06 -14.52 31.41
C GLN A 145 0.47 -14.70 29.93
N ASP A 146 0.10 -13.77 29.04
CA ASP A 146 0.27 -13.91 27.58
C ASP A 146 1.66 -13.52 27.02
N ASN A 147 2.59 -13.05 27.83
CA ASN A 147 3.95 -12.77 27.34
C ASN A 147 4.74 -14.06 26.98
N ILE A 148 4.39 -15.18 27.58
CA ILE A 148 4.97 -16.49 27.26
C ILE A 148 4.36 -17.02 25.94
N ALA A 149 3.05 -16.84 25.75
CA ALA A 149 2.37 -17.25 24.54
C ALA A 149 2.80 -16.41 23.31
N LYS A 150 3.00 -15.10 23.48
CA LYS A 150 3.48 -14.21 22.40
C LYS A 150 4.88 -14.55 21.90
N ASN A 151 5.79 -14.88 22.78
CA ASN A 151 7.13 -15.37 22.39
C ASN A 151 7.05 -16.71 21.67
N ASN A 152 6.17 -17.63 22.13
CA ASN A 152 5.96 -18.91 21.46
C ASN A 152 5.45 -18.76 20.03
N TYR A 153 4.50 -17.83 19.76
CA TYR A 153 4.01 -17.60 18.39
C TYR A 153 5.05 -16.96 17.47
N LYS A 154 5.88 -16.06 17.97
CA LYS A 154 6.96 -15.47 17.17
C LYS A 154 7.98 -16.54 16.74
N GLU A 155 8.42 -17.35 17.68
CA GLU A 155 9.35 -18.47 17.43
C GLU A 155 8.71 -19.52 16.49
N LEU A 156 7.43 -19.88 16.74
CA LEU A 156 6.71 -20.81 15.88
C LEU A 156 6.60 -20.31 14.43
N ILE A 157 6.26 -19.04 14.24
CA ILE A 157 6.20 -18.43 12.91
C ILE A 157 7.58 -18.41 12.25
N GLN A 158 8.63 -18.07 12.99
CA GLN A 158 9.99 -18.09 12.47
C GLN A 158 10.38 -19.50 12.00
N ASN A 159 10.09 -20.52 12.79
CA ASN A 159 10.37 -21.92 12.43
C ASN A 159 9.62 -22.34 11.17
N ILE A 160 8.31 -22.02 11.07
CA ILE A 160 7.53 -22.34 9.88
C ILE A 160 8.09 -21.64 8.63
N ILE A 161 8.54 -20.38 8.77
CA ILE A 161 9.14 -19.65 7.66
C ILE A 161 10.48 -20.28 7.27
N GLU A 162 11.36 -20.58 8.22
CA GLU A 162 12.67 -21.20 7.93
C GLU A 162 12.51 -22.56 7.22
N GLU A 163 11.48 -23.31 7.53
CA GLU A 163 11.16 -24.58 6.86
C GLU A 163 10.53 -24.42 5.48
N SER A 164 9.82 -23.30 5.24
CA SER A 164 8.93 -23.16 4.09
C SER A 164 9.28 -22.02 3.12
N TYR A 165 10.22 -21.11 3.44
CA TYR A 165 10.48 -19.92 2.62
C TYR A 165 10.97 -20.21 1.21
N THR A 166 11.52 -21.39 0.97
CA THR A 166 11.98 -21.85 -0.35
C THR A 166 10.86 -22.47 -1.20
N ASP A 167 9.71 -22.75 -0.62
CA ASP A 167 8.53 -23.20 -1.36
C ASP A 167 7.89 -22.01 -2.09
N SER A 168 7.77 -22.12 -3.42
CA SER A 168 7.15 -21.07 -4.26
C SER A 168 5.70 -20.80 -3.90
N GLN A 169 4.98 -21.79 -3.37
CA GLN A 169 3.57 -21.72 -2.97
C GLN A 169 3.38 -21.19 -1.55
N PHE A 170 4.46 -20.96 -0.81
CA PHE A 170 4.35 -20.46 0.56
C PHE A 170 3.90 -18.99 0.60
N THR A 171 2.68 -18.80 1.08
CA THR A 171 1.99 -17.51 1.18
C THR A 171 1.51 -17.24 2.60
N LEU A 172 1.02 -16.00 2.84
CA LEU A 172 0.37 -15.67 4.12
C LEU A 172 -0.84 -16.57 4.41
N SER A 173 -1.57 -16.99 3.38
CA SER A 173 -2.70 -17.91 3.53
C SER A 173 -2.24 -19.27 4.01
N VAL A 174 -1.17 -19.83 3.43
CA VAL A 174 -0.58 -21.10 3.87
C VAL A 174 -0.08 -21.01 5.31
N LEU A 175 0.56 -19.90 5.68
CA LEU A 175 0.98 -19.66 7.06
C LEU A 175 -0.22 -19.60 8.01
N SER A 176 -1.31 -18.95 7.60
CA SER A 176 -2.53 -18.83 8.40
C SER A 176 -3.23 -20.18 8.60
N GLU A 177 -3.27 -21.02 7.57
CA GLU A 177 -3.79 -22.39 7.66
C GLU A 177 -2.96 -23.27 8.61
N LYS A 178 -1.62 -23.19 8.52
CA LYS A 178 -0.72 -23.94 9.44
C LYS A 178 -0.88 -23.55 10.90
N LEU A 179 -1.32 -22.32 11.17
CA LEU A 179 -1.50 -21.78 12.52
C LEU A 179 -2.96 -21.85 13.01
N ASP A 180 -3.89 -22.28 12.16
CA ASP A 180 -5.34 -22.26 12.41
C ASP A 180 -5.85 -20.86 12.80
N LEU A 181 -5.34 -19.83 12.12
CA LEU A 181 -5.65 -18.42 12.35
C LEU A 181 -6.09 -17.73 11.06
N SER A 182 -6.87 -16.66 11.15
CA SER A 182 -7.24 -15.90 9.94
C SER A 182 -6.05 -15.16 9.34
N SER A 183 -5.99 -15.05 8.01
CA SER A 183 -4.91 -14.34 7.30
C SER A 183 -4.82 -12.86 7.70
N GLY A 184 -5.96 -12.23 8.03
CA GLY A 184 -6.00 -10.84 8.54
C GLY A 184 -5.32 -10.73 9.91
N TYR A 185 -5.60 -11.65 10.82
CA TYR A 185 -4.97 -11.72 12.13
C TYR A 185 -3.46 -11.92 12.01
N ILE A 186 -3.03 -12.92 11.22
CA ILE A 186 -1.60 -13.19 10.99
C ILE A 186 -0.90 -11.97 10.38
N SER A 187 -1.50 -11.27 9.43
CA SER A 187 -0.91 -10.07 8.80
C SER A 187 -0.57 -8.99 9.83
N ILE A 188 -1.51 -8.69 10.73
CA ILE A 188 -1.33 -7.67 11.77
C ILE A 188 -0.31 -8.13 12.82
N MET A 189 -0.49 -9.35 13.33
CA MET A 189 0.42 -9.94 14.32
C MET A 189 1.84 -10.04 13.78
N PHE A 190 2.00 -10.41 12.51
CA PHE A 190 3.29 -10.50 11.84
C PHE A 190 3.99 -9.15 11.79
N LYS A 191 3.31 -8.11 11.28
CA LYS A 191 3.86 -6.76 11.21
C LYS A 191 4.23 -6.22 12.60
N LYS A 192 3.42 -6.52 13.64
CA LYS A 192 3.70 -6.13 15.01
C LYS A 192 4.96 -6.82 15.58
N ASN A 193 5.15 -8.11 15.31
CA ASN A 193 6.25 -8.91 15.87
C ASN A 193 7.56 -8.80 15.09
N PHE A 194 7.49 -8.56 13.77
CA PHE A 194 8.63 -8.54 12.86
C PHE A 194 8.94 -7.13 12.31
N GLY A 195 8.08 -6.14 12.53
CA GLY A 195 8.27 -4.74 12.11
C GLY A 195 7.95 -4.47 10.64
N ILE A 196 7.86 -5.50 9.80
CA ILE A 196 7.60 -5.41 8.35
C ILE A 196 6.50 -6.39 7.93
N PRO A 197 5.81 -6.17 6.78
CA PRO A 197 4.83 -7.11 6.24
C PRO A 197 5.44 -8.48 5.94
N PHE A 198 4.62 -9.54 6.02
CA PHE A 198 5.04 -10.92 5.74
C PHE A 198 5.71 -11.07 4.36
N GLN A 199 5.13 -10.47 3.31
CA GLN A 199 5.67 -10.57 1.95
C GLN A 199 7.07 -9.95 1.83
N ASP A 200 7.33 -8.86 2.53
CA ASP A 200 8.63 -8.20 2.52
C ASP A 200 9.65 -9.02 3.31
N TYR A 201 9.25 -9.60 4.43
CA TYR A 201 10.08 -10.50 5.23
C TYR A 201 10.45 -11.77 4.45
N LEU A 202 9.47 -12.40 3.80
CA LEU A 202 9.69 -13.58 2.96
C LEU A 202 10.64 -13.27 1.79
N LEU A 203 10.42 -12.12 1.13
CA LEU A 203 11.31 -11.66 0.08
C LEU A 203 12.74 -11.44 0.59
N GLN A 204 12.90 -10.80 1.75
CA GLN A 204 14.20 -10.60 2.37
C GLN A 204 14.92 -11.93 2.60
N LYS A 205 14.27 -12.92 3.20
CA LYS A 205 14.84 -14.25 3.45
C LYS A 205 15.28 -14.94 2.16
N ARG A 206 14.45 -14.90 1.13
CA ARG A 206 14.77 -15.45 -0.20
C ARG A 206 15.98 -14.74 -0.83
N MET A 207 16.06 -13.42 -0.71
CA MET A 207 17.19 -12.64 -1.23
C MET A 207 18.49 -12.91 -0.49
N GLU A 208 18.46 -13.04 0.84
CA GLU A 208 19.61 -13.41 1.67
C GLU A 208 20.15 -14.80 1.28
N LYS A 209 19.25 -15.77 1.09
CA LYS A 209 19.65 -17.12 0.62
C LYS A 209 20.19 -17.09 -0.81
N ALA A 210 19.57 -16.33 -1.72
CA ALA A 210 20.06 -16.18 -3.08
C ALA A 210 21.46 -15.58 -3.11
N LYS A 211 21.71 -14.55 -2.29
CA LYS A 211 23.04 -13.97 -2.11
C LYS A 211 24.06 -15.01 -1.67
N LEU A 212 23.73 -15.83 -0.69
CA LEU A 212 24.61 -16.90 -0.21
C LEU A 212 24.94 -17.89 -1.32
N LEU A 213 23.92 -18.38 -2.05
CA LEU A 213 24.11 -19.32 -3.15
C LEU A 213 24.95 -18.76 -4.30
N LEU A 214 24.79 -17.48 -4.63
CA LEU A 214 25.62 -16.79 -5.61
C LEU A 214 27.10 -16.76 -5.24
N LEU A 215 27.43 -16.72 -3.96
CA LEU A 215 28.80 -16.64 -3.44
C LEU A 215 29.43 -18.01 -3.20
N THR A 216 28.62 -19.02 -2.86
CA THR A 216 29.14 -20.32 -2.41
C THR A 216 29.00 -21.42 -3.43
N THR A 217 28.33 -21.16 -4.57
CA THR A 217 28.06 -22.18 -5.58
C THR A 217 28.24 -21.66 -7.00
N GLU A 218 28.43 -22.57 -7.95
CA GLU A 218 28.46 -22.28 -9.39
C GLU A 218 27.07 -22.38 -10.06
N LEU A 219 25.97 -22.43 -9.27
CA LEU A 219 24.62 -22.53 -9.77
C LEU A 219 24.26 -21.38 -10.69
N LYS A 220 23.52 -21.66 -11.77
CA LYS A 220 23.00 -20.65 -12.68
C LYS A 220 21.80 -19.92 -12.06
N ASN A 221 21.49 -18.75 -12.58
CA ASN A 221 20.40 -17.92 -12.03
C ASN A 221 19.03 -18.63 -11.95
N TYR A 222 18.73 -19.52 -12.90
CA TYR A 222 17.46 -20.26 -12.88
C TYR A 222 17.44 -21.31 -11.77
N GLU A 223 18.57 -21.99 -11.49
CA GLU A 223 18.71 -22.95 -10.40
C GLU A 223 18.62 -22.26 -9.04
N ILE A 224 19.24 -21.09 -8.92
CA ILE A 224 19.13 -20.27 -7.70
C ILE A 224 17.70 -19.79 -7.49
N ALA A 225 17.04 -19.29 -8.55
CA ALA A 225 15.63 -18.85 -8.48
C ALA A 225 14.74 -19.97 -7.92
N GLU A 226 14.84 -21.18 -8.46
CA GLU A 226 14.09 -22.35 -8.02
C GLU A 226 14.40 -22.70 -6.55
N GLN A 227 15.67 -22.76 -6.17
CA GLN A 227 16.08 -23.09 -4.79
C GLN A 227 15.67 -22.07 -3.74
N VAL A 228 15.38 -20.84 -4.14
CA VAL A 228 14.91 -19.79 -3.22
C VAL A 228 13.41 -19.49 -3.36
N GLY A 229 12.66 -20.33 -4.06
CA GLY A 229 11.20 -20.29 -4.13
C GLY A 229 10.62 -19.30 -5.16
N PHE A 230 11.32 -19.06 -6.29
CA PHE A 230 10.79 -18.32 -7.42
C PHE A 230 10.55 -19.25 -8.60
N GLU A 231 9.34 -19.24 -9.13
CA GLU A 231 8.96 -20.01 -10.34
C GLU A 231 9.49 -19.37 -11.63
N ASP A 232 9.61 -18.03 -11.66
CA ASP A 232 10.08 -17.28 -12.82
C ASP A 232 11.44 -16.64 -12.54
N VAL A 233 12.44 -17.02 -13.35
CA VAL A 233 13.82 -16.50 -13.22
C VAL A 233 13.93 -15.01 -13.55
N ASN A 234 13.11 -14.46 -14.45
CA ASN A 234 13.15 -13.04 -14.80
C ASN A 234 12.59 -12.20 -13.66
N TYR A 235 11.52 -12.71 -13.03
CA TYR A 235 10.97 -12.09 -11.83
C TYR A 235 11.99 -12.10 -10.68
N PHE A 236 12.67 -13.22 -10.45
CA PHE A 236 13.77 -13.31 -9.48
C PHE A 236 14.86 -12.27 -9.77
N ILE A 237 15.40 -12.21 -11.02
CA ILE A 237 16.45 -11.25 -11.40
C ILE A 237 15.99 -9.80 -11.15
N THR A 238 14.75 -9.49 -11.48
CA THR A 238 14.16 -8.16 -11.26
C THR A 238 14.07 -7.82 -9.77
N LYS A 239 13.61 -8.75 -8.94
CA LYS A 239 13.53 -8.57 -7.48
C LYS A 239 14.91 -8.46 -6.84
N PHE A 240 15.87 -9.29 -7.25
CA PHE A 240 17.25 -9.24 -6.78
C PHE A 240 17.90 -7.88 -7.12
N LYS A 241 17.77 -7.43 -8.38
CA LYS A 241 18.28 -6.12 -8.79
C LYS A 241 17.63 -4.97 -8.01
N LYS A 242 16.30 -5.05 -7.74
CA LYS A 242 15.62 -4.04 -6.92
C LYS A 242 16.13 -4.03 -5.48
N TYR A 243 16.44 -5.19 -4.92
CA TYR A 243 16.87 -5.34 -3.52
C TYR A 243 18.33 -4.94 -3.31
N TYR A 244 19.25 -5.42 -4.18
CA TYR A 244 20.69 -5.18 -4.06
C TYR A 244 21.25 -4.13 -5.01
N GLN A 245 20.42 -3.47 -5.84
CA GLN A 245 20.77 -2.45 -6.83
C GLN A 245 21.63 -2.95 -8.01
N ILE A 246 22.03 -4.22 -8.03
CA ILE A 246 22.81 -4.87 -9.09
C ILE A 246 22.20 -6.24 -9.43
N THR A 247 22.46 -6.74 -10.64
CA THR A 247 21.96 -8.07 -11.07
C THR A 247 22.69 -9.20 -10.35
N PRO A 248 22.08 -10.42 -10.26
CA PRO A 248 22.76 -11.59 -9.69
C PRO A 248 24.13 -11.88 -10.35
N LYS A 249 24.22 -11.72 -11.68
CA LYS A 249 25.48 -11.90 -12.41
C LYS A 249 26.52 -10.88 -11.99
N GLN A 250 26.16 -9.59 -11.96
CA GLN A 250 27.07 -8.52 -11.50
C GLN A 250 27.50 -8.72 -10.06
N TYR A 251 26.58 -9.19 -9.20
CA TYR A 251 26.87 -9.47 -7.80
C TYR A 251 27.99 -10.52 -7.65
N ARG A 252 27.88 -11.65 -8.38
CA ARG A 252 28.88 -12.72 -8.43
C ARG A 252 30.23 -12.21 -8.93
N GLU A 253 30.24 -11.45 -10.03
CA GLU A 253 31.47 -10.92 -10.63
C GLU A 253 32.20 -9.92 -9.72
N THR A 254 31.45 -9.10 -8.97
CA THR A 254 32.04 -8.08 -8.07
C THR A 254 32.77 -8.72 -6.90
N VAL A 255 32.24 -9.80 -6.35
CA VAL A 255 32.84 -10.49 -5.20
C VAL A 255 34.07 -11.29 -5.62
N LEU A 256 33.98 -12.01 -6.76
CA LEU A 256 35.13 -12.76 -7.30
C LEU A 256 36.33 -11.86 -7.67
N LYS A 257 36.09 -10.59 -8.07
CA LYS A 257 37.17 -9.62 -8.33
C LYS A 257 37.84 -9.16 -7.04
N ASN A 258 37.09 -8.93 -5.98
CA ASN A 258 37.63 -8.46 -4.70
C ASN A 258 38.46 -9.57 -3.96
N GLU A 259 38.18 -10.86 -4.23
CA GLU A 259 38.96 -11.97 -3.68
C GLU A 259 40.28 -12.21 -4.42
N ASN A 260 40.42 -11.78 -5.69
CA ASN A 260 41.66 -11.90 -6.47
C ASN A 260 42.62 -10.70 -6.31
N GLU A 261 42.19 -9.65 -5.57
CA GLU A 261 43.04 -8.47 -5.29
C GLU A 261 43.60 -8.46 -3.84
N GLN A 262 43.36 -9.52 -3.07
CA GLN A 262 43.99 -9.77 -1.76
C GLN A 262 44.99 -10.93 -1.82
#